data_f902b3b9724c06ace2734a04573a5dfa
#
_entry.id   f902b3b9724c06ace2734a04573a5dfa
#
_cell.length_a   1.000
_cell.length_b   1.000
_cell.length_c   1.000
_cell.angle_alpha   90.00
_cell.angle_beta   90.00
_cell.angle_gamma   90.00
#
_symmetry.space_group_name_H-M   'P 1'
#
loop_
_entity.id
_entity.type
_entity.pdbx_description
1 polymer ?
#
loop_
_entity_poly.entity_id
_entity_poly.type
_entity_poly.pdbx_seq_one_letter_code
_entity_poly.pdbx_strand_id
1 'polypeptide(L)'
;RHAQVTILLAGDVSATREREMIRYWRHNLKADVLLVAHHGSHTSTSASFLKWVDPEVAVISASLANRFDHPRPSVLERLQQRGISIFNTARNGGIIVTAGAHEVKIDALRDGNIPYWLSLP
;
A
#
# COMPACT_ATOMS: atom_id res chain seq x y z
N ARG A 1 11.98 -12.90 15.44
CA ARG A 1 11.13 -11.89 14.84
C ARG A 1 10.09 -11.39 15.84
N HIS A 2 9.91 -10.12 15.88
CA HIS A 2 8.84 -9.51 16.67
C HIS A 2 7.56 -9.48 15.84
N ALA A 3 6.45 -9.91 16.43
CA ALA A 3 5.14 -9.83 15.81
C ALA A 3 4.61 -8.39 15.95
N GLN A 4 5.22 -7.48 15.21
CA GLN A 4 4.83 -6.08 15.15
C GLN A 4 4.33 -5.74 13.76
N VAL A 5 3.34 -4.87 13.70
CA VAL A 5 2.84 -4.35 12.43
C VAL A 5 3.90 -3.45 11.79
N THR A 6 4.19 -3.70 10.54
CA THR A 6 5.14 -2.89 9.78
C THR A 6 4.39 -2.14 8.68
N ILE A 7 4.60 -0.84 8.63
CA ILE A 7 4.00 0.03 7.62
C ILE A 7 5.12 0.69 6.83
N LEU A 8 5.08 0.55 5.51
CA LEU A 8 6.03 1.18 4.62
C LEU A 8 5.40 2.39 3.95
N LEU A 9 5.99 3.56 4.20
CA LEU A 9 5.58 4.82 3.58
C LEU A 9 6.53 5.09 2.42
N ALA A 10 6.11 4.77 1.21
CA ALA A 10 6.98 4.83 0.04
C ALA A 10 7.16 6.26 -0.52
N GLY A 11 6.28 7.19 -0.18
CA GLY A 11 6.39 8.58 -0.65
C GLY A 11 6.34 8.69 -2.17
N ASP A 12 7.32 9.39 -2.75
CA ASP A 12 7.41 9.59 -4.20
C ASP A 12 8.52 8.75 -4.83
N VAL A 13 8.80 7.59 -4.28
CA VAL A 13 9.85 6.70 -4.76
C VAL A 13 9.55 6.25 -6.20
N SER A 14 10.51 6.45 -7.10
CA SER A 14 10.42 5.95 -8.48
C SER A 14 10.87 4.50 -8.56
N ALA A 15 10.60 3.85 -9.70
CA ALA A 15 11.04 2.47 -9.94
C ALA A 15 12.57 2.31 -9.81
N THR A 16 13.34 3.35 -10.17
CA THR A 16 14.79 3.34 -10.00
C THR A 16 15.17 3.27 -8.53
N ARG A 17 14.52 4.07 -7.68
CA ARG A 17 14.75 4.04 -6.24
C ARG A 17 14.25 2.74 -5.61
N GLU A 18 13.16 2.20 -6.10
CA GLU A 18 12.67 0.90 -5.65
C GLU A 18 13.74 -0.18 -5.85
N ARG A 19 14.41 -0.18 -7.01
CA ARG A 19 15.50 -1.13 -7.28
C ARG A 19 16.66 -0.97 -6.28
N GLU A 20 17.01 0.27 -5.94
CA GLU A 20 18.03 0.54 -4.92
C GLU A 20 17.59 0.02 -3.55
N MET A 21 16.37 0.27 -3.17
CA MET A 21 15.81 -0.21 -1.91
C MET A 21 15.85 -1.74 -1.83
N ILE A 22 15.52 -2.42 -2.91
CA ILE A 22 15.58 -3.89 -2.97
C ILE A 22 17.02 -4.36 -2.75
N ARG A 23 17.98 -3.70 -3.37
CA ARG A 23 19.40 -4.08 -3.23
C ARG A 23 19.91 -3.95 -1.80
N TYR A 24 19.50 -2.88 -1.12
CA TYR A 24 19.99 -2.59 0.24
C TYR A 24 19.22 -3.34 1.31
N TRP A 25 17.92 -3.41 1.19
CA TRP A 25 17.06 -3.87 2.29
C TRP A 25 16.57 -5.30 2.13
N ARG A 26 16.41 -5.76 0.88
CA ARG A 26 15.96 -7.13 0.58
C ARG A 26 14.75 -7.54 1.43
N HIS A 27 14.85 -8.64 2.17
CA HIS A 27 13.76 -9.13 3.01
C HIS A 27 13.35 -8.14 4.12
N ASN A 28 14.20 -7.18 4.46
CA ASN A 28 13.85 -6.13 5.42
C ASN A 28 12.86 -5.12 4.86
N LEU A 29 12.55 -5.17 3.57
CA LEU A 29 11.49 -4.37 2.96
C LEU A 29 10.09 -4.88 3.29
N LYS A 30 9.96 -6.12 3.77
CA LYS A 30 8.67 -6.72 4.07
C LYS A 30 7.86 -5.81 4.99
N ALA A 31 6.62 -5.49 4.57
CA ALA A 31 5.71 -4.68 5.34
C ALA A 31 4.30 -5.24 5.22
N ASP A 32 3.49 -5.04 6.25
CA ASP A 32 2.11 -5.51 6.27
C ASP A 32 1.19 -4.55 5.54
N VAL A 33 1.48 -3.26 5.64
CA VAL A 33 0.73 -2.20 4.98
C VAL A 33 1.68 -1.36 4.15
N LEU A 34 1.32 -1.11 2.91
CA LEU A 34 2.07 -0.26 2.00
C LEU A 34 1.25 0.99 1.68
N LEU A 35 1.81 2.16 1.98
CA LEU A 35 1.32 3.40 1.38
C LEU A 35 1.97 3.51 -0.01
N VAL A 36 1.14 3.38 -1.04
CA VAL A 36 1.60 3.26 -2.42
C VAL A 36 2.30 4.54 -2.87
N ALA A 37 3.47 4.37 -3.48
CA ALA A 37 4.29 5.49 -3.92
C ALA A 37 3.60 6.33 -4.99
N HIS A 38 3.84 7.63 -4.95
CA HIS A 38 3.49 8.56 -6.01
C HIS A 38 2.02 8.46 -6.42
N HIS A 39 1.12 8.32 -5.44
CA HIS A 39 -0.34 8.26 -5.62
C HIS A 39 -0.80 7.17 -6.60
N GLY A 40 -0.01 6.13 -6.79
CA GLY A 40 -0.30 5.06 -7.76
C GLY A 40 0.15 5.35 -9.18
N SER A 41 1.19 6.16 -9.33
CA SER A 41 1.80 6.43 -10.64
C SER A 41 2.38 5.16 -11.26
N HIS A 42 2.27 5.04 -12.59
CA HIS A 42 2.85 3.92 -13.32
C HIS A 42 4.38 3.88 -13.27
N THR A 43 5.03 4.99 -12.85
CA THR A 43 6.49 5.08 -12.72
C THR A 43 7.01 4.44 -11.44
N SER A 44 6.14 3.92 -10.61
CA SER A 44 6.47 3.36 -9.31
C SER A 44 5.69 2.06 -9.07
N THR A 45 5.91 1.44 -7.92
CA THR A 45 5.20 0.24 -7.49
C THR A 45 5.38 -0.90 -8.49
N SER A 46 6.64 -1.19 -8.79
CA SER A 46 7.00 -2.26 -9.73
C SER A 46 6.63 -3.62 -9.17
N ALA A 47 6.48 -4.60 -10.06
CA ALA A 47 6.20 -5.99 -9.67
C ALA A 47 7.28 -6.53 -8.74
N SER A 48 8.56 -6.21 -9.01
CA SER A 48 9.68 -6.62 -8.15
C SER A 48 9.58 -6.00 -6.75
N PHE A 49 9.24 -4.73 -6.67
CA PHE A 49 9.08 -4.04 -5.39
C PHE A 49 7.97 -4.68 -4.56
N LEU A 50 6.81 -4.94 -5.18
CA LEU A 50 5.69 -5.61 -4.51
C LEU A 50 6.05 -7.02 -4.04
N LYS A 51 6.87 -7.72 -4.78
CA LYS A 51 7.33 -9.05 -4.39
C LYS A 51 8.14 -9.00 -3.08
N TRP A 52 9.01 -8.00 -2.93
CA TRP A 52 9.85 -7.86 -1.74
C TRP A 52 9.09 -7.29 -0.54
N VAL A 53 8.21 -6.31 -0.77
CA VAL A 53 7.39 -5.73 0.29
C VAL A 53 6.32 -6.72 0.73
N ASP A 54 5.69 -7.39 -0.22
CA ASP A 54 4.67 -8.41 -0.01
C ASP A 54 3.61 -7.97 1.03
N PRO A 55 2.92 -6.84 0.81
CA PRO A 55 1.96 -6.32 1.77
C PRO A 55 0.63 -7.06 1.70
N GLU A 56 -0.09 -7.07 2.81
CA GLU A 56 -1.48 -7.55 2.84
C GLU A 56 -2.45 -6.45 2.40
N VAL A 57 -2.07 -5.21 2.67
CA VAL A 57 -2.92 -4.05 2.42
C VAL A 57 -2.10 -2.96 1.73
N ALA A 58 -2.69 -2.35 0.72
CA ALA A 58 -2.16 -1.17 0.05
C ALA A 58 -3.13 0.00 0.22
N VAL A 59 -2.60 1.14 0.65
CA VAL A 59 -3.36 2.38 0.77
C VAL A 59 -2.87 3.34 -0.30
N ILE A 60 -3.80 3.88 -1.07
CA ILE A 60 -3.51 4.83 -2.13
C ILE A 60 -4.13 6.18 -1.76
N SER A 61 -3.31 7.21 -1.70
CA SER A 61 -3.77 8.58 -1.50
C SER A 61 -3.95 9.24 -2.88
N ALA A 62 -5.19 9.43 -3.29
CA ALA A 62 -5.51 10.02 -4.59
C ALA A 62 -6.81 10.82 -4.48
N SER A 63 -7.00 11.79 -5.36
CA SER A 63 -8.26 12.51 -5.47
C SER A 63 -9.15 11.91 -6.55
N LEU A 64 -10.46 12.15 -6.46
CA LEU A 64 -11.46 11.58 -7.37
C LEU A 64 -11.22 11.95 -8.84
N ALA A 65 -10.86 13.19 -9.10
CA ALA A 65 -10.71 13.70 -10.47
C ALA A 65 -9.34 14.35 -10.62
N ASN A 66 -8.28 13.59 -10.32
CA ASN A 66 -6.94 14.12 -10.48
C ASN A 66 -6.52 14.09 -11.96
N ARG A 67 -5.79 15.13 -12.40
CA ARG A 67 -5.38 15.29 -13.78
C ARG A 67 -4.36 14.26 -14.25
N PHE A 68 -3.75 13.53 -13.33
CA PHE A 68 -2.75 12.51 -13.65
C PHE A 68 -3.37 11.12 -13.82
N ASP A 69 -4.67 11.00 -13.56
CA ASP A 69 -5.39 9.73 -13.61
C ASP A 69 -4.75 8.68 -12.70
N HIS A 70 -4.40 9.09 -11.49
CA HIS A 70 -3.87 8.20 -10.46
C HIS A 70 -5.00 7.69 -9.54
N PRO A 71 -4.95 6.44 -9.10
CA PRO A 71 -3.95 5.43 -9.42
C PRO A 71 -4.12 4.89 -10.85
N ARG A 72 -3.02 4.58 -11.50
CA ARG A 72 -3.05 4.03 -12.85
C ARG A 72 -3.60 2.60 -12.85
N PRO A 73 -4.34 2.21 -13.89
CA PRO A 73 -4.87 0.85 -13.99
C PRO A 73 -3.79 -0.24 -13.88
N SER A 74 -2.61 0.00 -14.43
CA SER A 74 -1.50 -0.96 -14.36
C SER A 74 -1.05 -1.22 -12.91
N VAL A 75 -1.05 -0.21 -12.06
CA VAL A 75 -0.70 -0.34 -10.65
C VAL A 75 -1.78 -1.13 -9.91
N LEU A 76 -3.05 -0.80 -10.14
CA LEU A 76 -4.16 -1.52 -9.53
C LEU A 76 -4.15 -3.00 -9.92
N GLU A 77 -3.88 -3.28 -11.18
CA GLU A 77 -3.81 -4.65 -11.67
C GLU A 77 -2.69 -5.45 -10.99
N ARG A 78 -1.51 -4.86 -10.83
CA ARG A 78 -0.41 -5.52 -10.12
C ARG A 78 -0.76 -5.86 -8.67
N LEU A 79 -1.42 -4.93 -7.98
CA LEU A 79 -1.87 -5.14 -6.61
C LEU A 79 -2.92 -6.26 -6.54
N GLN A 80 -3.88 -6.23 -7.45
CA GLN A 80 -4.95 -7.23 -7.51
C GLN A 80 -4.42 -8.64 -7.82
N GLN A 81 -3.46 -8.74 -8.72
CA GLN A 81 -2.84 -10.02 -9.08
C GLN A 81 -2.14 -10.69 -7.89
N ARG A 82 -1.68 -9.91 -6.94
CA ARG A 82 -1.06 -10.42 -5.72
C ARG A 82 -2.04 -10.64 -4.58
N GLY A 83 -3.32 -10.39 -4.79
CA GLY A 83 -4.34 -10.56 -3.76
C GLY A 83 -4.26 -9.51 -2.65
N ILE A 84 -3.69 -8.35 -2.93
CA ILE A 84 -3.54 -7.27 -1.95
C ILE A 84 -4.86 -6.51 -1.82
N SER A 85 -5.31 -6.29 -0.59
CA SER A 85 -6.51 -5.48 -0.31
C SER A 85 -6.18 -4.01 -0.54
N ILE A 86 -6.97 -3.34 -1.37
CA ILE A 86 -6.69 -1.96 -1.80
C ILE A 86 -7.70 -1.00 -1.18
N PHE A 87 -7.18 0.05 -0.54
CA PHE A 87 -7.96 1.18 -0.04
C PHE A 87 -7.48 2.44 -0.74
N ASN A 88 -8.41 3.21 -1.29
CA ASN A 88 -8.12 4.37 -2.10
C ASN A 88 -8.92 5.56 -1.56
N THR A 89 -8.26 6.63 -1.18
CA THR A 89 -8.93 7.82 -0.61
C THR A 89 -9.93 8.44 -1.59
N ALA A 90 -9.72 8.29 -2.89
CA ALA A 90 -10.68 8.77 -3.89
C ALA A 90 -12.05 8.07 -3.75
N ARG A 91 -12.07 6.79 -3.42
CA ARG A 91 -13.30 6.00 -3.25
C ARG A 91 -13.75 5.95 -1.80
N ASN A 92 -12.83 5.71 -0.90
CA ASN A 92 -13.11 5.40 0.50
C ASN A 92 -13.12 6.63 1.41
N GLY A 93 -12.76 7.81 0.88
CA GLY A 93 -12.61 9.02 1.70
C GLY A 93 -11.37 8.94 2.56
N GLY A 94 -11.41 9.56 3.72
CA GLY A 94 -10.31 9.48 4.67
C GLY A 94 -10.10 8.04 5.14
N ILE A 95 -8.85 7.62 5.23
CA ILE A 95 -8.48 6.27 5.66
C ILE A 95 -7.62 6.38 6.91
N ILE A 96 -8.03 5.69 7.96
CA ILE A 96 -7.29 5.64 9.21
C ILE A 96 -6.77 4.22 9.38
N VAL A 97 -5.45 4.09 9.50
CA VAL A 97 -4.79 2.82 9.78
C VAL A 97 -4.37 2.80 11.23
N THR A 98 -4.92 1.89 12.00
CA THR A 98 -4.57 1.72 13.40
C THR A 98 -3.81 0.42 13.57
N ALA A 99 -2.55 0.53 13.98
CA ALA A 99 -1.68 -0.62 14.16
C ALA A 99 -1.62 -1.01 15.64
N GLY A 100 -2.02 -2.23 15.95
CA GLY A 100 -1.82 -2.84 17.25
C GLY A 100 -0.58 -3.74 17.25
N ALA A 101 -0.42 -4.53 18.30
CA ALA A 101 0.73 -5.44 18.41
C ALA A 101 0.69 -6.55 17.36
N HIS A 102 -0.50 -7.09 17.09
CA HIS A 102 -0.69 -8.24 16.20
C HIS A 102 -1.81 -8.04 15.18
N GLU A 103 -2.34 -6.84 15.08
CA GLU A 103 -3.45 -6.58 14.17
C GLU A 103 -3.42 -5.17 13.62
N VAL A 104 -4.03 -5.00 12.45
CA VAL A 104 -4.23 -3.72 11.79
C VAL A 104 -5.72 -3.52 11.59
N LYS A 105 -6.21 -2.37 12.00
CA LYS A 105 -7.57 -1.93 11.73
C LYS A 105 -7.52 -0.83 10.70
N ILE A 106 -8.37 -0.92 9.68
CA ILE A 106 -8.49 0.12 8.66
C ILE A 106 -9.92 0.64 8.65
N ASP A 107 -10.05 1.93 8.94
CA ASP A 107 -11.32 2.63 8.91
C ASP A 107 -11.37 3.54 7.68
N ALA A 108 -12.38 3.35 6.85
CA ALA A 108 -12.66 4.21 5.72
C ALA A 108 -13.88 5.07 6.04
N LEU A 109 -13.77 6.38 5.84
CA LEU A 109 -14.84 7.32 6.21
C LEU A 109 -16.01 7.34 5.23
N ARG A 110 -15.86 6.69 4.08
CA ARG A 110 -16.89 6.52 3.06
C ARG A 110 -17.15 5.02 2.90
N ASP A 111 -18.22 4.63 2.23
CA ASP A 111 -18.60 3.24 1.96
C ASP A 111 -19.00 2.43 3.20
N GLY A 112 -19.94 2.96 3.99
CA GLY A 112 -20.64 2.21 5.02
C GLY A 112 -19.89 2.03 6.34
N ASN A 113 -18.72 2.59 6.46
CA ASN A 113 -18.02 2.71 7.75
C ASN A 113 -17.76 1.36 8.45
N ILE A 114 -17.55 0.30 7.67
CA ILE A 114 -17.23 -1.01 8.20
C ILE A 114 -15.69 -1.12 8.27
N PRO A 115 -15.10 -1.27 9.47
CA PRO A 115 -13.65 -1.38 9.57
C PRO A 115 -13.15 -2.69 8.96
N TYR A 116 -12.01 -2.60 8.30
CA TYR A 116 -11.26 -3.75 7.84
C TYR A 116 -10.28 -4.16 8.92
N TRP A 117 -10.25 -5.44 9.25
CA TRP A 117 -9.32 -5.98 10.22
C TRP A 117 -8.36 -6.96 9.57
N LEU A 118 -7.09 -6.82 9.89
CA LEU A 118 -6.05 -7.77 9.50
C LEU A 118 -5.40 -8.30 10.78
N SER A 119 -5.52 -9.58 11.02
CA SER A 119 -4.85 -10.24 12.13
C SER A 119 -3.53 -10.83 11.64
N LEU A 120 -2.47 -10.55 12.36
CA LEU A 120 -1.15 -11.07 12.06
C LEU A 120 -0.84 -12.31 12.88
N PRO A 121 -0.12 -13.27 12.30
CA PRO A 121 0.28 -14.48 13.03
C PRO A 121 1.25 -14.23 14.17
#